data_50278edc655e21683dfd6a57b99f0f28
#
_entry.id   50278edc655e21683dfd6a57b99f0f28
#
_cell.length_a   1.000
_cell.length_b   1.000
_cell.length_c   1.000
_cell.angle_alpha   90.00
_cell.angle_beta   90.00
_cell.angle_gamma   90.00
#
_symmetry.space_group_name_H-M   'P 1'
#
loop_
_entity.id
_entity.type
_entity.pdbx_description
1 polymer ?
#
loop_
_entity_poly.entity_id
_entity_poly.type
_entity_poly.pdbx_seq_one_letter_code
_entity_poly.pdbx_strand_id
1 'polypeptide(L)'
;VVVGHNGSYNEFGTIIKDQVSNLIKGLKERPLATDHIVNAWNVGDLEDMALQPCHYGFQIIVKPLPIHKRKELGSKYLGALPKLATAKDYEQFLNDNNISKYGFELHWNQRSVDTFLGLPYNIASYATLALILEKITGHKALGIQGDLKKVHLYDNSLDAVKEQLSRDVNKYDKCELKMDTLTEVQFQSGIKYINEIEPGSFKLVNYESYPHIKVEMLERDE
;
A
#
# COMPACT_ATOMS: atom_id res chain seq x y z
N VAL A 1 1.91 13.84 5.23
CA VAL A 1 2.92 13.55 4.19
C VAL A 1 3.09 14.83 3.38
N VAL A 2 4.20 15.52 3.57
CA VAL A 2 4.53 16.67 2.74
C VAL A 2 4.94 16.16 1.37
N VAL A 3 4.03 16.19 0.41
CA VAL A 3 4.35 15.94 -1.00
C VAL A 3 4.99 17.21 -1.54
N GLY A 4 6.31 17.32 -1.39
CA GLY A 4 7.06 18.43 -1.95
C GLY A 4 7.43 18.15 -3.40
N HIS A 5 7.33 19.16 -4.26
CA HIS A 5 7.75 19.07 -5.64
C HIS A 5 9.28 18.97 -5.78
N ASN A 6 9.73 18.21 -6.77
CA ASN A 6 11.13 17.94 -7.14
C ASN A 6 12.11 19.11 -6.90
N GLY A 7 12.86 19.04 -5.78
CA GLY A 7 14.03 19.87 -5.56
C GLY A 7 13.82 21.38 -5.62
N SER A 8 12.57 21.86 -5.54
CA SER A 8 12.30 23.29 -5.46
C SER A 8 12.67 23.79 -4.07
N TYR A 9 13.33 24.96 -4.02
CA TYR A 9 13.50 25.70 -2.79
C TYR A 9 12.22 26.48 -2.53
N ASN A 10 11.75 26.49 -1.28
CA ASN A 10 10.76 27.49 -0.89
C ASN A 10 11.47 28.88 -0.77
N GLU A 11 10.69 29.92 -0.54
CA GLU A 11 11.22 31.27 -0.36
C GLU A 11 12.25 31.44 0.78
N PHE A 12 12.33 30.45 1.69
CA PHE A 12 13.28 30.40 2.81
C PHE A 12 14.52 29.54 2.51
N GLY A 13 14.69 29.04 1.29
CA GLY A 13 15.83 28.20 0.91
C GLY A 13 15.76 26.76 1.37
N THR A 14 14.61 26.28 1.85
CA THR A 14 14.41 24.87 2.28
C THR A 14 14.28 23.94 1.08
N ILE A 15 15.04 22.86 1.05
CA ILE A 15 14.94 21.84 0.01
C ILE A 15 13.74 20.93 0.32
N ILE A 16 12.74 20.98 -0.53
CA ILE A 16 11.60 20.07 -0.47
C ILE A 16 11.91 18.81 -1.28
N LYS A 17 11.76 17.64 -0.67
CA LYS A 17 11.96 16.34 -1.31
C LYS A 17 10.64 15.59 -1.46
N ASP A 18 10.29 15.25 -2.68
CA ASP A 18 9.19 14.35 -2.96
C ASP A 18 9.65 12.90 -2.80
N GLN A 19 9.41 12.34 -1.60
CA GLN A 19 9.82 10.99 -1.25
C GLN A 19 9.08 9.92 -2.07
N VAL A 20 7.79 10.16 -2.37
CA VAL A 20 6.97 9.17 -3.08
C VAL A 20 7.40 9.07 -4.55
N SER A 21 7.67 10.19 -5.19
CA SER A 21 8.21 10.20 -6.56
C SER A 21 9.57 9.55 -6.64
N ASN A 22 10.45 9.82 -5.67
CA ASN A 22 11.76 9.18 -5.60
C ASN A 22 11.64 7.68 -5.36
N LEU A 23 10.70 7.24 -4.52
CA LEU A 23 10.38 5.83 -4.30
C LEU A 23 9.97 5.15 -5.62
N ILE A 24 9.00 5.71 -6.34
CA ILE A 24 8.50 5.14 -7.60
C ILE A 24 9.62 5.03 -8.63
N LYS A 25 10.43 6.09 -8.78
CA LYS A 25 11.60 6.09 -9.65
C LYS A 25 12.59 5.00 -9.23
N GLY A 26 12.92 4.92 -7.94
CA GLY A 26 13.80 3.90 -7.40
C GLY A 26 13.32 2.48 -7.67
N LEU A 27 12.03 2.21 -7.45
CA LEU A 27 11.41 0.90 -7.73
C LEU A 27 11.52 0.50 -9.20
N LYS A 28 11.38 1.45 -10.13
CA LYS A 28 11.49 1.18 -11.58
C LYS A 28 12.95 1.00 -12.04
N GLU A 29 13.86 1.85 -11.58
CA GLU A 29 15.25 1.88 -12.06
C GLU A 29 16.18 0.92 -11.31
N ARG A 30 15.96 0.72 -10.01
CA ARG A 30 16.82 -0.05 -9.10
C ARG A 30 15.97 -0.94 -8.16
N PRO A 31 15.11 -1.84 -8.70
CA PRO A 31 14.10 -2.53 -7.89
C PRO A 31 14.67 -3.25 -6.66
N LEU A 32 15.87 -3.84 -6.76
CA LEU A 32 16.49 -4.60 -5.66
C LEU A 32 17.31 -3.74 -4.68
N ALA A 33 17.28 -2.42 -4.81
CA ALA A 33 17.90 -1.54 -3.82
C ALA A 33 17.15 -1.61 -2.47
N THR A 34 17.85 -1.28 -1.38
CA THR A 34 17.32 -1.38 -0.01
C THR A 34 16.85 -0.04 0.56
N ASP A 35 17.02 1.04 -0.19
CA ASP A 35 16.71 2.42 0.18
C ASP A 35 15.32 2.89 -0.26
N HIS A 36 14.42 1.96 -0.55
CA HIS A 36 13.02 2.25 -0.89
C HIS A 36 12.21 2.58 0.37
N ILE A 37 12.52 3.71 0.98
CA ILE A 37 11.96 4.16 2.26
C ILE A 37 11.23 5.48 2.08
N VAL A 38 10.09 5.62 2.75
CA VAL A 38 9.37 6.88 2.95
C VAL A 38 9.27 7.14 4.45
N ASN A 39 9.79 8.28 4.87
CA ASN A 39 9.75 8.73 6.26
C ASN A 39 8.63 9.76 6.44
N ALA A 40 7.67 9.45 7.31
CA ALA A 40 6.57 10.36 7.66
C ALA A 40 6.82 11.12 8.97
N TRP A 41 7.93 10.86 9.65
CA TRP A 41 8.32 11.55 10.87
C TRP A 41 9.16 12.78 10.53
N ASN A 42 8.50 13.92 10.33
CA ASN A 42 9.19 15.19 10.08
C ASN A 42 9.48 15.90 11.40
N VAL A 43 10.72 15.85 11.83
CA VAL A 43 11.15 16.41 13.14
C VAL A 43 10.89 17.92 13.22
N GLY A 44 11.01 18.63 12.09
CA GLY A 44 10.81 20.08 12.04
C GLY A 44 9.38 20.53 12.29
N ASP A 45 8.40 19.65 12.09
CA ASP A 45 6.98 20.01 12.17
C ASP A 45 6.30 19.43 13.45
N LEU A 46 7.04 18.69 14.29
CA LEU A 46 6.43 17.93 15.41
C LEU A 46 5.76 18.82 16.45
N GLU A 47 6.33 20.00 16.72
CA GLU A 47 5.81 20.94 17.70
C GLU A 47 4.53 21.66 17.22
N ASP A 48 4.34 21.74 15.90
CA ASP A 48 3.18 22.37 15.27
C ASP A 48 2.01 21.38 15.05
N MET A 49 2.21 20.10 15.36
CA MET A 49 1.18 19.08 15.18
C MET A 49 0.30 18.92 16.41
N ALA A 50 -1.02 18.95 16.22
CA ALA A 50 -1.98 18.60 17.28
C ALA A 50 -1.77 17.15 17.78
N LEU A 51 -1.32 16.25 16.90
CA LEU A 51 -0.95 14.89 17.24
C LEU A 51 0.17 14.40 16.31
N GLN A 52 1.28 13.95 16.88
CA GLN A 52 2.38 13.39 16.10
C GLN A 52 1.95 12.09 15.37
N PRO A 53 2.49 11.79 14.18
CA PRO A 53 2.12 10.65 13.38
C PRO A 53 2.21 9.33 14.15
N CYS A 54 1.14 8.52 14.16
CA CYS A 54 1.19 7.17 14.72
C CYS A 54 2.02 6.25 13.85
N HIS A 55 1.83 6.30 12.52
CA HIS A 55 2.69 5.60 11.55
C HIS A 55 3.74 6.60 11.02
N TYR A 56 5.00 6.25 11.23
CA TYR A 56 6.11 7.17 11.02
C TYR A 56 6.98 6.86 9.81
N GLY A 57 6.60 5.85 9.03
CA GLY A 57 7.28 5.53 7.78
C GLY A 57 6.99 4.12 7.30
N PHE A 58 7.42 3.85 6.07
CA PHE A 58 7.34 2.51 5.49
C PHE A 58 8.52 2.24 4.57
N GLN A 59 8.79 0.97 4.30
CA GLN A 59 9.80 0.49 3.36
C GLN A 59 9.16 -0.49 2.38
N ILE A 60 9.61 -0.45 1.13
CA ILE A 60 9.28 -1.45 0.12
C ILE A 60 10.45 -2.41 -0.02
N ILE A 61 10.18 -3.70 0.18
CA ILE A 61 11.18 -4.76 0.01
C ILE A 61 10.85 -5.55 -1.24
N VAL A 62 11.68 -5.39 -2.27
CA VAL A 62 11.49 -6.05 -3.57
C VAL A 62 12.34 -7.31 -3.64
N LYS A 63 11.74 -8.36 -4.25
CA LYS A 63 12.42 -9.63 -4.52
C LYS A 63 12.09 -10.16 -5.91
N PRO A 64 13.03 -10.86 -6.58
CA PRO A 64 12.73 -11.53 -7.84
C PRO A 64 11.65 -12.59 -7.64
N LEU A 65 10.70 -12.66 -8.57
CA LEU A 65 9.69 -13.72 -8.56
C LEU A 65 10.27 -14.97 -9.22
N PRO A 66 10.24 -16.13 -8.55
CA PRO A 66 10.64 -17.38 -9.16
C PRO A 66 9.71 -17.74 -10.33
N ILE A 67 10.23 -18.48 -11.31
CA ILE A 67 9.52 -18.77 -12.57
C ILE A 67 8.15 -19.42 -12.36
N HIS A 68 7.99 -20.29 -11.36
CA HIS A 68 6.69 -20.90 -11.08
C HIS A 68 5.64 -19.85 -10.64
N LYS A 69 6.03 -18.86 -9.80
CA LYS A 69 5.14 -17.76 -9.41
C LYS A 69 4.79 -16.86 -10.59
N ARG A 70 5.75 -16.60 -11.48
CA ARG A 70 5.50 -15.86 -12.71
C ARG A 70 4.53 -16.61 -13.64
N LYS A 71 4.63 -17.94 -13.73
CA LYS A 71 3.68 -18.77 -14.48
C LYS A 71 2.27 -18.70 -13.88
N GLU A 72 2.12 -18.76 -12.55
CA GLU A 72 0.84 -18.58 -11.86
C GLU A 72 0.20 -17.22 -12.22
N LEU A 73 0.99 -16.13 -12.17
CA LEU A 73 0.53 -14.80 -12.58
C LEU A 73 0.17 -14.78 -14.07
N GLY A 74 1.01 -15.34 -14.93
CA GLY A 74 0.74 -15.44 -16.36
C GLY A 74 -0.57 -16.16 -16.65
N SER A 75 -0.81 -17.30 -15.98
CA SER A 75 -2.07 -18.04 -16.13
C SER A 75 -3.29 -17.25 -15.66
N LYS A 76 -3.13 -16.44 -14.61
CA LYS A 76 -4.21 -15.58 -14.10
C LYS A 76 -4.59 -14.47 -15.08
N TYR A 77 -3.61 -13.85 -15.76
CA TYR A 77 -3.85 -12.68 -16.60
C TYR A 77 -4.02 -13.02 -18.10
N LEU A 78 -3.39 -14.09 -18.58
CA LEU A 78 -3.38 -14.48 -20.00
C LEU A 78 -4.23 -15.73 -20.28
N GLY A 79 -4.67 -16.45 -19.24
CA GLY A 79 -5.32 -17.74 -19.37
C GLY A 79 -4.30 -18.87 -19.51
N ALA A 80 -4.65 -19.92 -20.28
CA ALA A 80 -3.77 -21.08 -20.45
C ALA A 80 -2.45 -20.70 -21.11
N LEU A 81 -1.33 -20.97 -20.43
CA LEU A 81 0.00 -20.71 -20.99
C LEU A 81 0.38 -21.77 -22.04
N PRO A 82 1.16 -21.40 -23.06
CA PRO A 82 1.68 -22.35 -24.04
C PRO A 82 2.62 -23.37 -23.37
N LYS A 83 2.70 -24.56 -23.94
CA LYS A 83 3.72 -25.54 -23.55
C LYS A 83 5.04 -25.16 -24.19
N LEU A 84 5.99 -24.70 -23.40
CA LEU A 84 7.32 -24.30 -23.85
C LEU A 84 8.38 -25.29 -23.37
N ALA A 85 9.47 -25.42 -24.13
CA ALA A 85 10.46 -26.46 -23.91
C ALA A 85 11.35 -26.22 -22.68
N THR A 86 11.71 -24.96 -22.42
CA THR A 86 12.65 -24.63 -21.36
C THR A 86 12.13 -23.53 -20.43
N ALA A 87 12.75 -23.42 -19.25
CA ALA A 87 12.49 -22.33 -18.33
C ALA A 87 12.81 -20.95 -18.95
N LYS A 88 13.84 -20.89 -19.80
CA LYS A 88 14.26 -19.67 -20.52
C LYS A 88 13.18 -19.22 -21.51
N ASP A 89 12.57 -20.16 -22.23
CA ASP A 89 11.49 -19.84 -23.17
C ASP A 89 10.26 -19.30 -22.43
N TYR A 90 9.93 -19.88 -21.26
CA TYR A 90 8.88 -19.34 -20.39
C TYR A 90 9.23 -17.94 -19.88
N GLU A 91 10.47 -17.72 -19.46
CA GLU A 91 10.91 -16.42 -18.99
C GLU A 91 10.77 -15.36 -20.09
N GLN A 92 11.21 -15.68 -21.31
CA GLN A 92 11.05 -14.79 -22.47
C GLN A 92 9.57 -14.52 -22.74
N PHE A 93 8.74 -15.57 -22.84
CA PHE A 93 7.31 -15.44 -23.08
C PHE A 93 6.64 -14.54 -22.04
N LEU A 94 6.94 -14.74 -20.75
CA LEU A 94 6.35 -13.95 -19.66
C LEU A 94 6.83 -12.49 -19.69
N ASN A 95 8.09 -12.24 -20.14
CA ASN A 95 8.60 -10.89 -20.35
C ASN A 95 7.87 -10.18 -21.49
N ASP A 96 7.70 -10.85 -22.62
CA ASP A 96 7.04 -10.31 -23.81
C ASP A 96 5.56 -9.99 -23.57
N ASN A 97 4.95 -10.67 -22.59
CA ASN A 97 3.59 -10.41 -22.15
C ASN A 97 3.49 -9.54 -20.87
N ASN A 98 4.56 -8.83 -20.52
CA ASN A 98 4.61 -7.90 -19.38
C ASN A 98 4.25 -8.53 -18.03
N ILE A 99 4.46 -9.85 -17.86
CA ILE A 99 4.27 -10.49 -16.56
C ILE A 99 5.43 -10.15 -15.63
N SER A 100 5.12 -9.59 -14.49
CA SER A 100 6.09 -9.04 -13.55
C SER A 100 7.27 -9.97 -13.26
N LYS A 101 8.49 -9.41 -13.28
CA LYS A 101 9.72 -10.08 -12.84
C LYS A 101 9.92 -10.02 -11.34
N TYR A 102 9.34 -9.02 -10.71
CA TYR A 102 9.55 -8.70 -9.30
C TYR A 102 8.23 -8.69 -8.54
N GLY A 103 8.32 -9.07 -7.29
CA GLY A 103 7.28 -8.82 -6.31
C GLY A 103 7.82 -7.99 -5.15
N PHE A 104 6.95 -7.35 -4.40
CA PHE A 104 7.34 -6.57 -3.24
C PHE A 104 6.40 -6.79 -2.06
N GLU A 105 6.94 -6.55 -0.88
CA GLU A 105 6.21 -6.43 0.38
C GLU A 105 6.35 -4.98 0.86
N LEU A 106 5.26 -4.41 1.37
CA LEU A 106 5.25 -3.10 2.02
C LEU A 106 5.31 -3.30 3.52
N HIS A 107 6.35 -2.80 4.16
CA HIS A 107 6.55 -2.86 5.61
C HIS A 107 6.35 -1.47 6.20
N TRP A 108 5.33 -1.27 7.06
CA TRP A 108 5.11 0.00 7.73
C TRP A 108 5.45 -0.08 9.21
N ASN A 109 5.85 1.07 9.76
CA ASN A 109 6.20 1.22 11.16
C ASN A 109 5.18 2.12 11.87
N GLN A 110 4.61 1.63 12.97
CA GLN A 110 3.60 2.33 13.74
C GLN A 110 3.95 2.32 15.23
N ARG A 111 4.08 3.53 15.84
CA ARG A 111 4.49 3.71 17.23
C ARG A 111 3.38 3.51 18.25
N SER A 112 2.12 3.63 17.83
CA SER A 112 0.94 3.55 18.71
C SER A 112 -0.24 3.04 17.87
N VAL A 113 -0.96 2.04 18.39
CA VAL A 113 -1.99 1.32 17.63
C VAL A 113 -3.23 1.14 18.49
N ASP A 114 -4.30 1.84 18.15
CA ASP A 114 -5.65 1.47 18.57
C ASP A 114 -6.12 0.28 17.72
N THR A 115 -6.37 -0.84 18.36
CA THR A 115 -6.69 -2.09 17.66
C THR A 115 -8.10 -2.15 17.10
N PHE A 116 -9.04 -1.43 17.70
CA PHE A 116 -10.44 -1.47 17.29
C PHE A 116 -10.79 -0.42 16.23
N LEU A 117 -10.53 0.86 16.51
CA LEU A 117 -10.86 1.95 15.59
C LEU A 117 -9.76 2.23 14.55
N GLY A 118 -8.49 2.15 14.95
CA GLY A 118 -7.36 2.59 14.12
C GLY A 118 -6.83 1.52 13.18
N LEU A 119 -6.47 0.36 13.71
CA LEU A 119 -5.73 -0.66 12.95
C LEU A 119 -6.42 -1.16 11.68
N PRO A 120 -7.74 -1.41 11.64
CA PRO A 120 -8.41 -1.84 10.41
C PRO A 120 -8.25 -0.83 9.26
N TYR A 121 -8.36 0.46 9.55
CA TYR A 121 -8.15 1.53 8.56
C TYR A 121 -6.70 1.65 8.14
N ASN A 122 -5.75 1.46 9.06
CA ASN A 122 -4.32 1.48 8.72
C ASN A 122 -3.97 0.34 7.77
N ILE A 123 -4.47 -0.89 8.02
CA ILE A 123 -4.31 -2.04 7.13
C ILE A 123 -4.91 -1.75 5.74
N ALA A 124 -6.14 -1.24 5.68
CA ALA A 124 -6.80 -0.92 4.43
C ALA A 124 -6.02 0.15 3.64
N SER A 125 -5.52 1.20 4.31
CA SER A 125 -4.76 2.28 3.69
C SER A 125 -3.44 1.78 3.10
N TYR A 126 -2.66 0.98 3.84
CA TYR A 126 -1.40 0.44 3.34
C TYR A 126 -1.61 -0.63 2.26
N ALA A 127 -2.68 -1.44 2.35
CA ALA A 127 -3.04 -2.36 1.29
C ALA A 127 -3.40 -1.61 -0.01
N THR A 128 -4.17 -0.53 0.10
CA THR A 128 -4.49 0.34 -1.04
C THR A 128 -3.23 0.95 -1.65
N LEU A 129 -2.31 1.48 -0.82
CA LEU A 129 -1.03 2.01 -1.28
C LEU A 129 -0.20 0.95 -2.02
N ALA A 130 -0.14 -0.28 -1.49
CA ALA A 130 0.57 -1.38 -2.15
C ALA A 130 -0.04 -1.68 -3.53
N LEU A 131 -1.37 -1.70 -3.67
CA LEU A 131 -2.03 -1.91 -4.96
C LEU A 131 -1.79 -0.75 -5.94
N ILE A 132 -1.74 0.50 -5.46
CA ILE A 132 -1.36 1.66 -6.28
C ILE A 132 0.06 1.49 -6.79
N LEU A 133 1.01 1.15 -5.92
CA LEU A 133 2.41 0.93 -6.30
C LEU A 133 2.56 -0.24 -7.27
N GLU A 134 1.79 -1.35 -7.10
CA GLU A 134 1.74 -2.45 -8.07
C GLU A 134 1.37 -1.93 -9.46
N LYS A 135 0.33 -1.13 -9.56
CA LYS A 135 -0.13 -0.57 -10.83
C LYS A 135 0.91 0.33 -11.49
N ILE A 136 1.52 1.23 -10.72
CA ILE A 136 2.48 2.22 -11.25
C ILE A 136 3.81 1.59 -11.64
N THR A 137 4.28 0.60 -10.88
CA THR A 137 5.61 0.01 -11.07
C THR A 137 5.61 -1.24 -11.93
N GLY A 138 4.46 -1.90 -12.07
CA GLY A 138 4.35 -3.22 -12.67
C GLY A 138 4.95 -4.35 -11.81
N HIS A 139 5.39 -4.06 -10.58
CA HIS A 139 5.86 -5.07 -9.62
C HIS A 139 4.68 -5.63 -8.85
N LYS A 140 4.62 -6.96 -8.64
CA LYS A 140 3.50 -7.60 -7.96
C LYS A 140 3.52 -7.30 -6.46
N ALA A 141 2.46 -6.71 -5.90
CA ALA A 141 2.28 -6.63 -4.46
C ALA A 141 2.02 -8.03 -3.90
N LEU A 142 2.90 -8.47 -2.98
CA LEU A 142 2.85 -9.80 -2.36
C LEU A 142 2.17 -9.76 -1.00
N GLY A 143 2.25 -8.64 -0.32
CA GLY A 143 1.67 -8.45 1.00
C GLY A 143 2.08 -7.16 1.66
N ILE A 144 1.50 -6.94 2.83
CA ILE A 144 1.86 -5.85 3.72
C ILE A 144 2.24 -6.42 5.08
N GLN A 145 3.17 -5.78 5.78
CA GLN A 145 3.59 -6.15 7.13
C GLN A 145 3.68 -4.90 8.01
N GLY A 146 3.07 -4.95 9.19
CA GLY A 146 3.13 -3.87 10.18
C GLY A 146 4.07 -4.21 11.34
N ASP A 147 5.02 -3.33 11.64
CA ASP A 147 5.76 -3.32 12.90
C ASP A 147 5.02 -2.42 13.89
N LEU A 148 4.20 -3.06 14.73
CA LEU A 148 3.22 -2.40 15.59
C LEU A 148 3.75 -2.30 17.02
N LYS A 149 3.89 -1.06 17.51
CA LYS A 149 4.34 -0.77 18.88
C LYS A 149 3.20 -0.16 19.69
N LYS A 150 3.27 -0.31 21.01
CA LYS A 150 2.24 0.18 21.94
C LYS A 150 0.82 -0.11 21.43
N VAL A 151 0.57 -1.40 21.18
CA VAL A 151 -0.75 -1.90 20.78
C VAL A 151 -1.67 -1.87 21.97
N HIS A 152 -2.84 -1.24 21.83
CA HIS A 152 -3.80 -1.05 22.92
C HIS A 152 -5.24 -1.16 22.43
N LEU A 153 -6.12 -1.37 23.38
CA LEU A 153 -7.57 -1.33 23.23
C LEU A 153 -8.12 -0.40 24.33
N TYR A 154 -8.96 0.53 23.93
CA TYR A 154 -9.63 1.42 24.89
C TYR A 154 -10.76 0.71 25.60
N ASP A 155 -10.96 1.03 26.91
CA ASP A 155 -11.97 0.37 27.74
C ASP A 155 -13.40 0.55 27.22
N ASN A 156 -13.71 1.72 26.64
CA ASN A 156 -15.01 1.99 26.02
C ASN A 156 -15.29 1.17 24.76
N SER A 157 -14.27 0.48 24.20
CA SER A 157 -14.39 -0.38 23.03
C SER A 157 -14.62 -1.86 23.37
N LEU A 158 -14.57 -2.26 24.65
CA LEU A 158 -14.61 -3.67 25.06
C LEU A 158 -15.87 -4.40 24.61
N ASP A 159 -17.04 -3.78 24.76
CA ASP A 159 -18.31 -4.40 24.37
C ASP A 159 -18.46 -4.45 22.84
N ALA A 160 -17.99 -3.42 22.14
CA ALA A 160 -17.92 -3.40 20.69
C ALA A 160 -17.02 -4.52 20.14
N VAL A 161 -15.89 -4.77 20.77
CA VAL A 161 -14.99 -5.88 20.41
C VAL A 161 -15.67 -7.24 20.63
N LYS A 162 -16.36 -7.45 21.77
CA LYS A 162 -17.13 -8.68 22.01
C LYS A 162 -18.19 -8.90 20.93
N GLU A 163 -18.92 -7.85 20.55
CA GLU A 163 -19.88 -7.91 19.45
C GLU A 163 -19.20 -8.26 18.14
N GLN A 164 -18.10 -7.59 17.77
CA GLN A 164 -17.36 -7.88 16.54
C GLN A 164 -16.86 -9.32 16.50
N LEU A 165 -16.30 -9.84 17.60
CA LEU A 165 -15.80 -11.22 17.68
C LEU A 165 -16.91 -12.28 17.64
N SER A 166 -18.14 -11.92 17.96
CA SER A 166 -19.30 -12.83 17.86
C SER A 166 -19.82 -12.99 16.42
N ARG A 167 -19.39 -12.13 15.49
CA ARG A 167 -19.83 -12.15 14.10
C ARG A 167 -19.13 -13.25 13.31
N ASP A 168 -19.88 -13.89 12.40
CA ASP A 168 -19.30 -14.88 11.50
C ASP A 168 -18.45 -14.19 10.42
N VAL A 169 -17.15 -14.42 10.46
CA VAL A 169 -16.17 -13.85 9.51
C VAL A 169 -16.31 -14.39 8.08
N ASN A 170 -17.03 -15.51 7.91
CA ASN A 170 -17.22 -16.15 6.61
C ASN A 170 -18.61 -15.86 6.01
N LYS A 171 -19.41 -15.03 6.65
CA LYS A 171 -20.76 -14.71 6.18
C LYS A 171 -20.78 -14.06 4.80
N TYR A 172 -19.79 -13.22 4.52
CA TYR A 172 -19.69 -12.49 3.27
C TYR A 172 -18.45 -12.91 2.49
N ASP A 173 -18.56 -12.88 1.18
CA ASP A 173 -17.42 -13.11 0.28
C ASP A 173 -16.37 -12.01 0.42
N LYS A 174 -15.13 -12.33 0.01
CA LYS A 174 -14.05 -11.34 -0.01
C LYS A 174 -14.35 -10.27 -1.05
N CYS A 175 -14.30 -9.00 -0.61
CA CYS A 175 -14.37 -7.88 -1.53
C CYS A 175 -13.04 -7.69 -2.30
N GLU A 176 -13.12 -7.08 -3.45
CA GLU A 176 -11.99 -6.73 -4.30
C GLU A 176 -11.95 -5.22 -4.51
N LEU A 177 -10.77 -4.62 -4.31
CA LEU A 177 -10.53 -3.22 -4.67
C LEU A 177 -10.10 -3.14 -6.13
N LYS A 178 -10.91 -2.49 -6.96
CA LYS A 178 -10.60 -2.21 -8.37
C LYS A 178 -10.25 -0.75 -8.58
N MET A 179 -9.32 -0.52 -9.50
CA MET A 179 -8.88 0.81 -9.94
C MET A 179 -9.11 0.91 -11.47
N ASP A 180 -10.38 0.86 -11.88
CA ASP A 180 -10.77 0.66 -13.28
C ASP A 180 -10.68 1.94 -14.14
N THR A 181 -10.61 3.11 -13.51
CA THR A 181 -10.65 4.40 -14.22
C THR A 181 -9.27 4.86 -14.72
N LEU A 182 -8.25 4.07 -14.50
CA LEU A 182 -6.87 4.43 -14.73
C LEU A 182 -6.42 3.87 -16.08
N THR A 183 -6.17 4.74 -17.05
CA THR A 183 -5.69 4.34 -18.38
C THR A 183 -4.20 3.95 -18.37
N GLU A 184 -3.77 3.10 -19.30
CA GLU A 184 -2.37 2.70 -19.48
C GLU A 184 -1.42 3.91 -19.61
N VAL A 185 -1.88 4.98 -20.25
CA VAL A 185 -1.10 6.23 -20.41
C VAL A 185 -0.86 6.91 -19.06
N GLN A 186 -1.83 6.87 -18.15
CA GLN A 186 -1.67 7.42 -16.81
C GLN A 186 -0.64 6.62 -15.99
N PHE A 187 -0.50 5.32 -16.23
CA PHE A 187 0.52 4.49 -15.58
C PHE A 187 1.95 4.80 -16.03
N GLN A 188 2.13 5.23 -17.27
CA GLN A 188 3.46 5.55 -17.82
C GLN A 188 3.97 6.92 -17.40
N SER A 189 3.09 7.84 -17.02
CA SER A 189 3.46 9.21 -16.64
C SER A 189 4.06 9.35 -15.22
N GLY A 190 3.99 8.29 -14.41
CA GLY A 190 4.65 8.20 -13.10
C GLY A 190 4.09 9.13 -12.03
N ILE A 191 4.80 10.19 -11.73
CA ILE A 191 4.56 11.07 -10.57
C ILE A 191 3.25 11.86 -10.66
N LYS A 192 2.90 12.38 -11.82
CA LYS A 192 1.65 13.12 -12.03
C LYS A 192 0.42 12.28 -11.66
N TYR A 193 0.55 11.00 -11.82
CA TYR A 193 -0.50 10.05 -11.60
C TYR A 193 -0.95 9.93 -10.14
N ILE A 194 -0.04 9.82 -9.16
CA ILE A 194 -0.42 9.74 -7.74
C ILE A 194 -1.19 10.99 -7.30
N ASN A 195 -0.79 12.16 -7.79
CA ASN A 195 -1.44 13.42 -7.47
C ASN A 195 -2.81 13.60 -8.14
N GLU A 196 -3.09 12.81 -9.18
CA GLU A 196 -4.35 12.83 -9.94
C GLU A 196 -5.31 11.72 -9.50
N ILE A 197 -4.93 10.85 -8.56
CA ILE A 197 -5.81 9.80 -8.05
C ILE A 197 -6.87 10.42 -7.15
N GLU A 198 -8.10 10.39 -7.61
CA GLU A 198 -9.27 10.79 -6.84
C GLU A 198 -9.90 9.60 -6.10
N PRO A 199 -10.63 9.84 -5.00
CA PRO A 199 -11.37 8.77 -4.32
C PRO A 199 -12.29 7.97 -5.24
N GLY A 200 -12.88 8.60 -6.25
CA GLY A 200 -13.73 7.99 -7.28
C GLY A 200 -13.00 7.01 -8.22
N SER A 201 -11.65 7.02 -8.22
CA SER A 201 -10.84 6.06 -8.98
C SER A 201 -10.87 4.64 -8.40
N PHE A 202 -11.39 4.48 -7.19
CA PHE A 202 -11.46 3.21 -6.49
C PHE A 202 -12.88 2.69 -6.41
N LYS A 203 -13.06 1.40 -6.68
CA LYS A 203 -14.35 0.72 -6.54
C LYS A 203 -14.16 -0.57 -5.74
N LEU A 204 -14.91 -0.70 -4.64
CA LEU A 204 -15.05 -1.97 -3.94
C LEU A 204 -16.12 -2.81 -4.66
N VAL A 205 -15.72 -3.99 -5.11
CA VAL A 205 -16.60 -4.98 -5.75
C VAL A 205 -16.92 -6.08 -4.76
N ASN A 206 -18.16 -6.52 -4.73
CA ASN A 206 -18.69 -7.52 -3.80
C ASN A 206 -18.47 -7.13 -2.32
N TYR A 207 -18.58 -5.83 -2.02
CA TYR A 207 -18.46 -5.38 -0.64
C TYR A 207 -19.81 -5.51 0.07
N GLU A 208 -19.82 -6.37 1.06
CA GLU A 208 -20.90 -6.52 2.03
C GLU A 208 -20.32 -6.46 3.44
N SER A 209 -21.08 -5.95 4.39
CA SER A 209 -20.63 -5.84 5.77
C SER A 209 -21.79 -6.04 6.76
N TYR A 210 -21.43 -6.43 7.98
CA TYR A 210 -22.36 -6.31 9.10
C TYR A 210 -22.70 -4.84 9.40
N PRO A 211 -23.80 -4.58 10.11
CA PRO A 211 -24.11 -3.23 10.58
C PRO A 211 -22.93 -2.63 11.37
N HIS A 212 -22.81 -1.31 11.25
CA HIS A 212 -21.78 -0.54 11.94
C HIS A 212 -21.90 -0.70 13.47
N ILE A 213 -20.77 -0.93 14.13
CA ILE A 213 -20.67 -0.89 15.61
C ILE A 213 -20.17 0.51 15.98
N LYS A 214 -21.04 1.27 16.64
CA LYS A 214 -20.72 2.65 17.04
C LYS A 214 -19.92 2.67 18.34
N VAL A 215 -18.74 3.29 18.33
CA VAL A 215 -17.92 3.59 19.50
C VAL A 215 -17.48 5.04 19.41
N GLU A 216 -17.49 5.75 20.52
CA GLU A 216 -16.99 7.11 20.60
C GLU A 216 -15.46 7.10 20.62
N MET A 217 -14.86 7.96 19.80
CA MET A 217 -13.43 8.18 19.85
C MET A 217 -13.11 8.97 21.13
N LEU A 218 -12.23 8.41 21.95
CA LEU A 218 -11.75 9.14 23.13
C LEU A 218 -10.78 10.23 22.68
N GLU A 219 -11.06 11.46 23.05
CA GLU A 219 -10.07 12.53 23.01
C GLU A 219 -8.97 12.19 24.03
N ARG A 220 -7.70 12.41 23.66
CA ARG A 220 -6.62 12.27 24.64
C ARG A 220 -6.78 13.36 25.69
N ASP A 221 -6.99 12.97 26.92
CA ASP A 221 -6.60 13.78 28.05
C ASP A 221 -5.07 13.86 28.04
N GLU A 222 -4.51 15.06 27.97
CA GLU A 222 -3.07 15.35 27.99
C GLU A 222 -2.41 14.90 29.31
#